data_f89c126284fea7bacbc8e53e7a354d3b
#
_entry.id   f89c126284fea7bacbc8e53e7a354d3b
#
_cell.length_a   1.000
_cell.length_b   1.000
_cell.length_c   1.000
_cell.angle_alpha   90.00
_cell.angle_beta   90.00
_cell.angle_gamma   90.00
#
_symmetry.space_group_name_H-M   'P 1'
#
loop_
_entity.id
_entity.type
_entity.pdbx_description
1 polymer ?
#
loop_
_entity_poly.entity_id
_entity_poly.type
_entity_poly.pdbx_seq_one_letter_code
_entity_poly.pdbx_strand_id
1 'polypeptide(L)'
;HDDELGHQLDAIPDQLAFLLGQEAWESLAERFGGRRRYWFVGGGPNVATAYEAALKLSEAAWASAIGLECEQFLHGPWAALEPDDVVFVIAPPGPSHARCHDVARVAAGIGATVVALVAEADREIGSLAAETIALPEVPELLSPITAAVPLQLLIYHFAVRAGANPDTVREQTPHGRARASVTP
;
A
#
# COMPACT_ATOMS: atom_id res chain seq x y z
N HIS A 1 -19.31 -13.19 19.52
CA HIS A 1 -18.83 -12.28 18.46
C HIS A 1 -18.09 -11.06 19.03
N ASP A 2 -18.67 -10.35 20.02
CA ASP A 2 -18.05 -9.13 20.58
C ASP A 2 -16.79 -9.45 21.38
N ASP A 3 -16.78 -10.57 22.12
CA ASP A 3 -15.60 -10.99 22.91
C ASP A 3 -14.43 -11.41 22.01
N GLU A 4 -14.69 -12.05 20.87
CA GLU A 4 -13.64 -12.48 19.94
C GLU A 4 -13.00 -11.30 19.21
N LEU A 5 -13.79 -10.32 18.78
CA LEU A 5 -13.28 -9.09 18.19
C LEU A 5 -12.47 -8.27 19.21
N GLY A 6 -12.89 -8.25 20.47
CA GLY A 6 -12.17 -7.64 21.58
C GLY A 6 -10.77 -8.25 21.75
N HIS A 7 -10.68 -9.58 21.81
CA HIS A 7 -9.38 -10.26 21.90
C HIS A 7 -8.47 -10.00 20.70
N GLN A 8 -9.03 -9.90 19.51
CA GLN A 8 -8.26 -9.56 18.31
C GLN A 8 -7.72 -8.13 18.37
N LEU A 9 -8.51 -7.18 18.87
CA LEU A 9 -8.07 -5.80 19.09
C LEU A 9 -6.95 -5.70 20.12
N ASP A 10 -7.02 -6.49 21.19
CA ASP A 10 -5.99 -6.52 22.25
C ASP A 10 -4.62 -7.00 21.73
N ALA A 11 -4.59 -7.81 20.66
CA ALA A 11 -3.36 -8.29 20.04
C ALA A 11 -2.73 -7.27 19.05
N ILE A 12 -3.48 -6.29 18.58
CA ILE A 12 -3.00 -5.30 17.58
C ILE A 12 -1.73 -4.57 18.01
N PRO A 13 -1.59 -4.08 19.25
CA PRO A 13 -0.36 -3.37 19.66
C PRO A 13 0.92 -4.19 19.48
N ASP A 14 0.89 -5.48 19.83
CA ASP A 14 2.06 -6.36 19.68
C ASP A 14 2.37 -6.61 18.19
N GLN A 15 1.35 -6.76 17.36
CA GLN A 15 1.49 -6.91 15.92
C GLN A 15 2.07 -5.64 15.28
N LEU A 16 1.65 -4.46 15.72
CA LEU A 16 2.22 -3.19 15.26
C LEU A 16 3.68 -3.05 15.69
N ALA A 17 4.01 -3.41 16.93
CA ALA A 17 5.40 -3.41 17.41
C ALA A 17 6.29 -4.34 16.57
N PHE A 18 5.79 -5.51 16.19
CA PHE A 18 6.48 -6.42 15.27
C PHE A 18 6.73 -5.78 13.90
N LEU A 19 5.71 -5.17 13.29
CA LEU A 19 5.83 -4.51 11.99
C LEU A 19 6.79 -3.33 12.02
N LEU A 20 6.76 -2.53 13.09
CA LEU A 20 7.68 -1.40 13.29
C LEU A 20 9.13 -1.85 13.45
N GLY A 21 9.37 -3.04 14.00
CA GLY A 21 10.71 -3.62 14.19
C GLY A 21 11.33 -4.22 12.91
N GLN A 22 10.62 -4.26 11.78
CA GLN A 22 11.14 -4.78 10.52
C GLN A 22 12.16 -3.81 9.89
N GLU A 23 13.28 -4.34 9.40
CA GLU A 23 14.38 -3.52 8.82
C GLU A 23 14.40 -3.55 7.27
N ALA A 24 13.42 -4.17 6.62
CA ALA A 24 13.41 -4.37 5.16
C ALA A 24 13.08 -3.11 4.34
N TRP A 25 12.56 -2.06 4.95
CA TRP A 25 11.92 -0.94 4.27
C TRP A 25 12.86 -0.14 3.36
N GLU A 26 14.10 0.06 3.81
CA GLU A 26 15.10 0.79 3.01
C GLU A 26 15.46 0.02 1.74
N SER A 27 15.71 -1.28 1.85
CA SER A 27 16.02 -2.14 0.69
C SER A 27 14.84 -2.26 -0.28
N LEU A 28 13.60 -2.33 0.22
CA LEU A 28 12.41 -2.32 -0.60
C LEU A 28 12.23 -0.97 -1.31
N ALA A 29 12.52 0.14 -0.63
CA ALA A 29 12.50 1.46 -1.24
C ALA A 29 13.57 1.61 -2.31
N GLU A 30 14.71 0.97 -2.16
CA GLU A 30 15.74 0.93 -3.19
C GLU A 30 15.28 0.18 -4.45
N ARG A 31 14.65 -0.97 -4.28
CA ARG A 31 14.20 -1.83 -5.39
C ARG A 31 13.00 -1.26 -6.15
N PHE A 32 12.06 -0.64 -5.45
CA PHE A 32 10.77 -0.23 -6.00
C PHE A 32 10.58 1.29 -6.10
N GLY A 33 11.50 2.09 -5.57
CA GLY A 33 11.45 3.55 -5.65
C GLY A 33 11.77 4.10 -7.05
N GLY A 34 11.39 5.37 -7.30
CA GLY A 34 11.73 6.08 -8.55
C GLY A 34 10.99 5.58 -9.79
N ARG A 35 9.89 4.87 -9.62
CA ARG A 35 9.06 4.38 -10.73
C ARG A 35 8.15 5.46 -11.29
N ARG A 36 7.63 5.21 -12.49
CA ARG A 36 6.75 6.13 -13.20
C ARG A 36 5.45 6.41 -12.46
N ARG A 37 4.77 5.35 -12.00
CA ARG A 37 3.52 5.40 -11.27
C ARG A 37 3.43 4.27 -10.26
N TYR A 38 2.63 4.54 -9.24
CA TYR A 38 2.32 3.57 -8.20
C TYR A 38 0.81 3.39 -8.11
N TRP A 39 0.39 2.14 -8.07
CA TRP A 39 -0.99 1.75 -7.92
C TRP A 39 -1.13 1.04 -6.58
N PHE A 40 -2.05 1.48 -5.77
CA PHE A 40 -2.42 0.82 -4.53
C PHE A 40 -3.82 0.28 -4.69
N VAL A 41 -3.99 -1.04 -4.59
CA VAL A 41 -5.28 -1.69 -4.81
C VAL A 41 -5.61 -2.57 -3.64
N GLY A 42 -6.79 -2.39 -3.07
CA GLY A 42 -7.30 -3.17 -1.96
C GLY A 42 -8.78 -3.46 -2.10
N GLY A 43 -9.25 -4.51 -1.44
CA GLY A 43 -10.67 -4.86 -1.39
C GLY A 43 -11.26 -4.62 -0.01
N GLY A 44 -12.60 -4.57 0.08
CA GLY A 44 -13.30 -4.40 1.35
C GLY A 44 -12.80 -3.19 2.15
N PRO A 45 -12.47 -3.35 3.45
CA PRO A 45 -12.01 -2.24 4.29
C PRO A 45 -10.66 -1.69 3.84
N ASN A 46 -9.83 -2.45 3.11
CA ASN A 46 -8.53 -2.02 2.63
C ASN A 46 -8.56 -1.08 1.42
N VAL A 47 -9.73 -0.77 0.91
CA VAL A 47 -9.91 0.37 -0.02
C VAL A 47 -9.44 1.66 0.64
N ALA A 48 -9.75 1.86 1.93
CA ALA A 48 -9.27 3.02 2.69
C ALA A 48 -7.73 3.02 2.80
N THR A 49 -7.12 1.85 3.05
CA THR A 49 -5.66 1.69 3.10
C THR A 49 -5.01 2.04 1.75
N ALA A 50 -5.61 1.60 0.64
CA ALA A 50 -5.13 1.91 -0.71
C ALA A 50 -5.16 3.42 -1.01
N TYR A 51 -6.24 4.10 -0.67
CA TYR A 51 -6.35 5.55 -0.83
C TYR A 51 -5.37 6.31 0.07
N GLU A 52 -5.24 5.90 1.33
CA GLU A 52 -4.30 6.51 2.27
C GLU A 52 -2.86 6.36 1.79
N ALA A 53 -2.46 5.18 1.33
CA ALA A 53 -1.12 4.93 0.81
C ALA A 53 -0.83 5.80 -0.43
N ALA A 54 -1.77 5.90 -1.36
CA ALA A 54 -1.62 6.76 -2.54
C ALA A 54 -1.51 8.24 -2.16
N LEU A 55 -2.31 8.70 -1.20
CA LEU A 55 -2.24 10.05 -0.67
C LEU A 55 -0.86 10.31 -0.04
N LYS A 56 -0.41 9.44 0.87
CA LYS A 56 0.87 9.58 1.57
C LYS A 56 2.05 9.57 0.61
N LEU A 57 2.04 8.71 -0.39
CA LEU A 57 3.13 8.69 -1.38
C LEU A 57 3.17 9.99 -2.19
N SER A 58 2.02 10.53 -2.56
CA SER A 58 1.93 11.80 -3.28
C SER A 58 2.38 12.98 -2.42
N GLU A 59 2.03 13.00 -1.13
CA GLU A 59 2.41 14.04 -0.18
C GLU A 59 3.90 14.00 0.20
N ALA A 60 4.39 12.82 0.58
CA ALA A 60 5.72 12.67 1.15
C ALA A 60 6.82 12.55 0.11
N ALA A 61 6.64 11.73 -0.92
CA ALA A 61 7.64 11.44 -1.94
C ALA A 61 7.41 12.15 -3.28
N TRP A 62 6.31 12.89 -3.41
CA TRP A 62 5.91 13.67 -4.60
C TRP A 62 5.77 12.80 -5.86
N ALA A 63 5.47 11.54 -5.68
CA ALA A 63 5.30 10.58 -6.75
C ALA A 63 3.85 10.52 -7.25
N SER A 64 3.66 10.06 -8.48
CA SER A 64 2.33 9.81 -9.02
C SER A 64 1.79 8.50 -8.46
N ALA A 65 0.71 8.57 -7.69
CA ALA A 65 0.09 7.43 -7.05
C ALA A 65 -1.43 7.42 -7.21
N ILE A 66 -2.00 6.23 -7.34
CA ILE A 66 -3.43 6.00 -7.55
C ILE A 66 -3.88 4.92 -6.57
N GLY A 67 -4.87 5.24 -5.74
CA GLY A 67 -5.56 4.28 -4.88
C GLY A 67 -6.85 3.82 -5.54
N LEU A 68 -7.15 2.51 -5.51
CA LEU A 68 -8.33 1.93 -6.14
C LEU A 68 -8.88 0.76 -5.32
N GLU A 69 -10.17 0.54 -5.46
CA GLU A 69 -10.83 -0.69 -5.09
C GLU A 69 -10.59 -1.77 -6.17
N CYS A 70 -10.61 -3.07 -5.79
CA CYS A 70 -10.34 -4.17 -6.71
C CYS A 70 -11.24 -4.18 -7.95
N GLU A 71 -12.56 -4.05 -7.78
CA GLU A 71 -13.50 -4.02 -8.90
C GLU A 71 -13.31 -2.76 -9.74
N GLN A 72 -13.05 -1.63 -9.10
CA GLN A 72 -12.76 -0.39 -9.81
C GLN A 72 -11.52 -0.55 -10.69
N PHE A 73 -10.44 -1.17 -10.18
CA PHE A 73 -9.25 -1.47 -10.98
C PHE A 73 -9.56 -2.40 -12.16
N LEU A 74 -10.30 -3.49 -11.91
CA LEU A 74 -10.60 -4.53 -12.90
C LEU A 74 -11.60 -4.09 -13.99
N HIS A 75 -12.34 -3.00 -13.80
CA HIS A 75 -13.35 -2.52 -14.73
C HIS A 75 -12.92 -1.31 -15.58
N GLY A 76 -11.60 -1.08 -15.73
CA GLY A 76 -11.14 -0.03 -16.65
C GLY A 76 -9.72 0.43 -16.44
N PRO A 77 -9.34 0.91 -15.25
CA PRO A 77 -8.02 1.48 -14.98
C PRO A 77 -6.82 0.57 -15.31
N TRP A 78 -6.97 -0.77 -15.24
CA TRP A 78 -5.94 -1.73 -15.65
C TRP A 78 -5.45 -1.48 -17.09
N ALA A 79 -6.29 -0.93 -17.96
CA ALA A 79 -5.92 -0.62 -19.34
C ALA A 79 -4.84 0.48 -19.47
N ALA A 80 -4.63 1.27 -18.41
CA ALA A 80 -3.58 2.28 -18.34
C ALA A 80 -2.30 1.79 -17.65
N LEU A 81 -2.29 0.54 -17.16
CA LEU A 81 -1.14 -0.04 -16.48
C LEU A 81 -0.04 -0.36 -17.51
N GLU A 82 1.19 -0.05 -17.14
CA GLU A 82 2.38 -0.30 -17.96
C GLU A 82 3.42 -1.15 -17.20
N PRO A 83 4.34 -1.82 -17.90
CA PRO A 83 5.37 -2.64 -17.25
C PRO A 83 6.28 -1.88 -16.26
N ASP A 84 6.45 -0.57 -16.43
CA ASP A 84 7.25 0.28 -15.54
C ASP A 84 6.52 0.71 -14.27
N ASP A 85 5.24 0.40 -14.16
CA ASP A 85 4.43 0.72 -12.99
C ASP A 85 4.66 -0.31 -11.86
N VAL A 86 4.40 0.12 -10.63
CA VAL A 86 4.37 -0.77 -9.45
C VAL A 86 2.95 -0.83 -8.92
N VAL A 87 2.47 -2.05 -8.70
CA VAL A 87 1.14 -2.32 -8.14
C VAL A 87 1.28 -2.94 -6.76
N PHE A 88 0.89 -2.19 -5.73
CA PHE A 88 0.75 -2.71 -4.38
C PHE A 88 -0.63 -3.33 -4.23
N VAL A 89 -0.68 -4.63 -3.99
CA VAL A 89 -1.92 -5.38 -3.77
C VAL A 89 -2.07 -5.65 -2.28
N ILE A 90 -3.09 -5.06 -1.65
CA ILE A 90 -3.36 -5.19 -0.22
C ILE A 90 -4.40 -6.28 -0.05
N ALA A 91 -3.94 -7.48 0.30
CA ALA A 91 -4.72 -8.71 0.27
C ALA A 91 -4.57 -9.54 1.56
N PRO A 92 -5.00 -9.02 2.72
CA PRO A 92 -5.08 -9.84 3.92
C PRO A 92 -6.08 -10.99 3.71
N PRO A 93 -6.04 -12.03 4.54
CA PRO A 93 -7.05 -13.09 4.52
C PRO A 93 -8.46 -12.50 4.77
N GLY A 94 -9.42 -12.91 3.94
CA GLY A 94 -10.79 -12.45 4.08
C GLY A 94 -11.62 -12.51 2.79
N PRO A 95 -12.86 -12.01 2.83
CA PRO A 95 -13.78 -12.03 1.69
C PRO A 95 -13.26 -11.37 0.41
N SER A 96 -12.44 -10.33 0.51
CA SER A 96 -11.92 -9.62 -0.68
C SER A 96 -10.67 -10.28 -1.30
N HIS A 97 -10.06 -11.27 -0.64
CA HIS A 97 -8.79 -11.89 -1.06
C HIS A 97 -8.81 -12.41 -2.50
N ALA A 98 -9.86 -13.12 -2.91
CA ALA A 98 -9.97 -13.66 -4.25
C ALA A 98 -9.95 -12.57 -5.35
N ARG A 99 -10.54 -11.40 -5.08
CA ARG A 99 -10.52 -10.28 -6.03
C ARG A 99 -9.16 -9.57 -6.05
N CYS A 100 -8.49 -9.50 -4.90
CA CYS A 100 -7.10 -9.05 -4.85
C CYS A 100 -6.16 -9.98 -5.65
N HIS A 101 -6.40 -11.30 -5.60
CA HIS A 101 -5.67 -12.25 -6.44
C HIS A 101 -5.89 -11.99 -7.94
N ASP A 102 -7.13 -11.70 -8.37
CA ASP A 102 -7.41 -11.32 -9.77
C ASP A 102 -6.65 -10.05 -10.17
N VAL A 103 -6.57 -9.04 -9.29
CA VAL A 103 -5.77 -7.82 -9.52
C VAL A 103 -4.29 -8.17 -9.71
N ALA A 104 -3.71 -8.97 -8.82
CA ALA A 104 -2.32 -9.40 -8.91
C ALA A 104 -2.03 -10.14 -10.21
N ARG A 105 -2.95 -11.05 -10.62
CA ARG A 105 -2.84 -11.82 -11.85
C ARG A 105 -2.88 -10.93 -13.09
N VAL A 106 -3.77 -9.94 -13.14
CA VAL A 106 -3.86 -8.98 -14.25
C VAL A 106 -2.59 -8.14 -14.32
N ALA A 107 -2.16 -7.58 -13.18
CA ALA A 107 -0.96 -6.75 -13.13
C ALA A 107 0.30 -7.50 -13.55
N ALA A 108 0.52 -8.71 -13.02
CA ALA A 108 1.64 -9.56 -13.39
C ALA A 108 1.56 -9.98 -14.87
N GLY A 109 0.35 -10.28 -15.40
CA GLY A 109 0.13 -10.62 -16.79
C GLY A 109 0.47 -9.51 -17.79
N ILE A 110 0.34 -8.24 -17.37
CA ILE A 110 0.76 -7.06 -18.13
C ILE A 110 2.29 -6.87 -18.06
N GLY A 111 2.93 -7.42 -17.04
CA GLY A 111 4.37 -7.25 -16.76
C GLY A 111 4.68 -6.15 -15.78
N ALA A 112 3.67 -5.56 -15.11
CA ALA A 112 3.90 -4.60 -14.04
C ALA A 112 4.51 -5.28 -12.81
N THR A 113 5.26 -4.53 -12.03
CA THR A 113 5.85 -5.04 -10.79
C THR A 113 4.78 -5.13 -9.70
N VAL A 114 4.47 -6.34 -9.26
CA VAL A 114 3.52 -6.58 -8.15
C VAL A 114 4.28 -6.66 -6.83
N VAL A 115 3.85 -5.88 -5.84
CA VAL A 115 4.26 -5.97 -4.43
C VAL A 115 3.01 -6.32 -3.62
N ALA A 116 3.00 -7.46 -2.98
CA ALA A 116 1.81 -7.97 -2.30
C ALA A 116 1.94 -7.84 -0.77
N LEU A 117 0.92 -7.26 -0.15
CA LEU A 117 0.74 -7.27 1.30
C LEU A 117 -0.24 -8.41 1.63
N VAL A 118 0.26 -9.51 2.13
CA VAL A 118 -0.47 -10.77 2.29
C VAL A 118 -0.11 -11.46 3.60
N ALA A 119 -0.87 -12.47 4.01
CA ALA A 119 -0.43 -13.36 5.07
C ALA A 119 0.88 -14.09 4.67
N GLU A 120 1.74 -14.38 5.63
CA GLU A 120 3.03 -15.04 5.38
C GLU A 120 2.89 -16.38 4.64
N ALA A 121 1.81 -17.10 4.88
CA ALA A 121 1.53 -18.41 4.25
C ALA A 121 0.91 -18.30 2.85
N ASP A 122 0.54 -17.11 2.38
CA ASP A 122 -0.09 -16.92 1.07
C ASP A 122 0.88 -17.27 -0.06
N ARG A 123 0.56 -18.33 -0.80
CA ARG A 123 1.32 -18.75 -1.98
C ARG A 123 0.63 -18.39 -3.30
N GLU A 124 -0.65 -18.11 -3.28
CA GLU A 124 -1.41 -17.80 -4.49
C GLU A 124 -1.00 -16.42 -5.03
N ILE A 125 -1.15 -15.37 -4.23
CA ILE A 125 -0.71 -14.03 -4.62
C ILE A 125 0.81 -13.92 -4.57
N GLY A 126 1.46 -14.56 -3.59
CA GLY A 126 2.91 -14.54 -3.45
C GLY A 126 3.65 -15.07 -4.68
N SER A 127 3.11 -16.05 -5.40
CA SER A 127 3.71 -16.57 -6.65
C SER A 127 3.65 -15.59 -7.83
N LEU A 128 2.79 -14.59 -7.77
CA LEU A 128 2.62 -13.56 -8.79
C LEU A 128 3.42 -12.28 -8.47
N ALA A 129 3.87 -12.14 -7.23
CA ALA A 129 4.52 -10.94 -6.72
C ALA A 129 6.05 -10.99 -6.89
N ALA A 130 6.64 -9.86 -7.23
CA ALA A 130 8.08 -9.66 -7.17
C ALA A 130 8.60 -9.55 -5.72
N GLU A 131 7.70 -9.19 -4.80
CA GLU A 131 7.97 -9.10 -3.37
C GLU A 131 6.69 -9.30 -2.57
N THR A 132 6.80 -9.90 -1.39
CA THR A 132 5.71 -10.02 -0.43
C THR A 132 6.07 -9.34 0.88
N ILE A 133 5.13 -8.58 1.40
CA ILE A 133 5.19 -7.97 2.74
C ILE A 133 4.21 -8.75 3.61
N ALA A 134 4.73 -9.47 4.58
CA ALA A 134 3.91 -10.28 5.47
C ALA A 134 3.05 -9.41 6.39
N LEU A 135 1.75 -9.63 6.36
CA LEU A 135 0.80 -9.04 7.29
C LEU A 135 0.46 -10.02 8.41
N PRO A 136 0.27 -9.52 9.64
CA PRO A 136 -0.29 -10.31 10.71
C PRO A 136 -1.69 -10.82 10.35
N GLU A 137 -2.02 -12.03 10.81
CA GLU A 137 -3.36 -12.59 10.63
C GLU A 137 -4.34 -11.94 11.62
N VAL A 138 -5.20 -11.10 11.08
CA VAL A 138 -6.30 -10.44 11.80
C VAL A 138 -7.57 -10.56 10.95
N PRO A 139 -8.77 -10.44 11.56
CA PRO A 139 -10.00 -10.30 10.78
C PRO A 139 -9.87 -9.18 9.75
N GLU A 140 -10.38 -9.40 8.54
CA GLU A 140 -10.26 -8.41 7.44
C GLU A 140 -10.72 -7.01 7.86
N LEU A 141 -11.74 -6.93 8.71
CA LEU A 141 -12.25 -5.65 9.23
C LEU A 141 -11.18 -4.84 10.00
N LEU A 142 -10.25 -5.51 10.68
CA LEU A 142 -9.17 -4.89 11.45
C LEU A 142 -7.88 -4.72 10.65
N SER A 143 -7.76 -5.39 9.52
CA SER A 143 -6.53 -5.41 8.72
C SER A 143 -6.07 -4.04 8.21
N PRO A 144 -6.92 -3.01 7.99
CA PRO A 144 -6.43 -1.67 7.66
C PRO A 144 -5.46 -1.10 8.71
N ILE A 145 -5.62 -1.46 9.98
CA ILE A 145 -4.74 -0.99 11.07
C ILE A 145 -3.32 -1.56 10.88
N THR A 146 -3.21 -2.83 10.57
CA THR A 146 -1.92 -3.51 10.38
C THR A 146 -1.34 -3.27 8.99
N ALA A 147 -2.15 -3.18 7.94
CA ALA A 147 -1.68 -2.98 6.57
C ALA A 147 -1.19 -1.54 6.30
N ALA A 148 -1.68 -0.55 7.04
CA ALA A 148 -1.23 0.83 6.90
C ALA A 148 0.24 1.03 7.31
N VAL A 149 0.69 0.36 8.37
CA VAL A 149 2.04 0.55 8.95
C VAL A 149 3.15 0.23 7.96
N PRO A 150 3.23 -0.95 7.32
CA PRO A 150 4.26 -1.26 6.35
C PRO A 150 4.25 -0.29 5.15
N LEU A 151 3.08 0.15 4.71
CA LEU A 151 2.98 1.12 3.61
C LEU A 151 3.51 2.49 4.03
N GLN A 152 3.18 2.97 5.23
CA GLN A 152 3.70 4.24 5.74
C GLN A 152 5.22 4.20 5.91
N LEU A 153 5.79 3.12 6.44
CA LEU A 153 7.23 2.94 6.58
C LEU A 153 7.93 2.93 5.22
N LEU A 154 7.40 2.17 4.26
CA LEU A 154 7.96 2.11 2.91
C LEU A 154 7.89 3.48 2.22
N ILE A 155 6.78 4.19 2.34
CA ILE A 155 6.59 5.53 1.78
C ILE A 155 7.55 6.54 2.40
N TYR A 156 7.81 6.46 3.71
CA TYR A 156 8.84 7.26 4.37
C TYR A 156 10.21 7.05 3.70
N HIS A 157 10.61 5.80 3.49
CA HIS A 157 11.88 5.50 2.83
C HIS A 157 11.90 5.92 1.35
N PHE A 158 10.78 5.85 0.64
CA PHE A 158 10.67 6.44 -0.71
C PHE A 158 10.92 7.94 -0.70
N ALA A 159 10.35 8.67 0.27
CA ALA A 159 10.53 10.10 0.43
C ALA A 159 12.00 10.47 0.72
N VAL A 160 12.61 9.79 1.69
CA VAL A 160 14.02 9.99 2.05
C VAL A 160 14.93 9.74 0.85
N ARG A 161 14.71 8.66 0.12
CA ARG A 161 15.48 8.31 -1.08
C ARG A 161 15.30 9.31 -2.23
N ALA A 162 14.11 9.86 -2.38
CA ALA A 162 13.83 10.93 -3.36
C ALA A 162 14.40 12.29 -2.97
N GLY A 163 15.05 12.41 -1.80
CA GLY A 163 15.52 13.69 -1.26
C GLY A 163 14.38 14.62 -0.83
N ALA A 164 13.18 14.07 -0.64
CA ALA A 164 12.05 14.82 -0.12
C ALA A 164 12.10 14.83 1.41
N ASN A 165 11.62 15.94 2.00
CA ASN A 165 11.39 16.01 3.43
C ASN A 165 9.91 15.68 3.70
N PRO A 166 9.59 14.50 4.30
CA PRO A 166 8.20 14.11 4.55
C PRO A 166 7.48 15.03 5.55
N ASP A 167 8.22 15.78 6.38
CA ASP A 167 7.64 16.67 7.40
C ASP A 167 7.11 17.98 6.82
N THR A 168 7.48 18.36 5.60
CA THR A 168 7.22 19.72 5.08
C THR A 168 6.32 19.79 3.84
N VAL A 169 5.79 18.71 3.34
CA VAL A 169 4.82 18.63 2.22
C VAL A 169 4.97 19.76 1.17
N ARG A 170 6.19 20.06 0.75
CA ARG A 170 6.52 21.14 -0.22
C ARG A 170 6.08 22.57 0.18
N GLU A 171 5.90 22.88 1.44
CA GLU A 171 5.37 24.19 1.89
C GLU A 171 6.15 25.39 1.34
N GLN A 172 7.48 25.29 1.25
CA GLN A 172 8.36 26.37 0.79
C GLN A 172 8.49 26.45 -0.73
N THR A 173 7.82 25.61 -1.48
CA THR A 173 7.86 25.56 -2.94
C THR A 173 6.67 26.32 -3.56
N PRO A 174 6.64 26.55 -4.90
CA PRO A 174 5.44 27.09 -5.56
C PRO A 174 4.16 26.28 -5.29
N HIS A 175 4.26 24.96 -5.08
CA HIS A 175 3.12 24.09 -4.76
C HIS A 175 2.50 24.44 -3.40
N GLY A 176 3.33 24.59 -2.35
CA GLY A 176 2.85 24.98 -1.02
C GLY A 176 2.21 26.36 -1.01
N ARG A 177 2.83 27.35 -1.71
CA ARG A 177 2.26 28.69 -1.86
C ARG A 177 0.91 28.68 -2.59
N ALA A 178 0.81 27.90 -3.67
CA ALA A 178 -0.45 27.77 -4.39
C ALA A 178 -1.55 27.13 -3.52
N ARG A 179 -1.23 26.08 -2.75
CA ARG A 179 -2.16 25.47 -1.80
C ARG A 179 -2.61 26.46 -0.73
N ALA A 180 -1.68 27.20 -0.14
CA ALA A 180 -1.99 28.17 0.91
C ALA A 180 -2.94 29.27 0.45
N SER A 181 -3.01 29.58 -0.84
CA SER A 181 -3.91 30.59 -1.39
C SER A 181 -5.39 30.16 -1.43
N VAL A 182 -5.68 28.87 -1.28
CA VAL A 182 -7.04 28.30 -1.32
C VAL A 182 -7.47 27.63 0.00
N THR A 183 -6.58 27.58 0.96
CA THR A 183 -6.90 27.07 2.31
C THR A 183 -7.29 28.26 3.18
N PRO A 184 -8.47 28.24 3.83
CA PRO A 184 -8.92 29.31 4.72
C PRO A 184 -8.02 29.45 5.94
#